data_be2207899d1535b644bb2a65639c5f2c
#
_entry.id   be2207899d1535b644bb2a65639c5f2c
#
_cell.length_a   1.000
_cell.length_b   1.000
_cell.length_c   1.000
_cell.angle_alpha   90.00
_cell.angle_beta   90.00
_cell.angle_gamma   90.00
#
_symmetry.space_group_name_H-M   'P 1'
#
loop_
_entity.id
_entity.type
_entity.pdbx_description
1 polymer ?
#
loop_
_entity_poly.entity_id
_entity_poly.type
_entity_poly.pdbx_seq_one_letter_code
_entity_poly.pdbx_strand_id
1 'polypeptide(L)'
;KPINDSFGHQAGDEVLVRLAIELGRTVRRNETLFRIGGDEFALLVPEGSADGLRELAHRLVETVGAMRFVFEGREAGVTASVGIARFPDNAREGEALVAAADEALYRAKSAGRNRAEVSGRRGDESARMPSSNPDEPASRED
;
A
#
# COMPACT_ATOMS: atom_id res chain seq x y z
N LYS A 1 -11.45 4.79 -8.82
CA LYS A 1 -12.19 4.56 -10.09
C LYS A 1 -13.72 4.66 -9.94
N PRO A 2 -14.35 4.03 -8.93
CA PRO A 2 -15.82 4.10 -8.81
C PRO A 2 -16.38 5.53 -8.68
N ILE A 3 -15.69 6.43 -7.99
CA ILE A 3 -16.15 7.81 -7.80
C ILE A 3 -16.22 8.55 -9.13
N ASN A 4 -15.13 8.53 -9.92
CA ASN A 4 -15.10 9.19 -11.23
C ASN A 4 -16.14 8.60 -12.18
N ASP A 5 -16.28 7.29 -12.19
CA ASP A 5 -17.25 6.60 -13.05
C ASP A 5 -18.71 6.93 -12.66
N SER A 6 -18.97 7.15 -11.36
CA SER A 6 -20.31 7.41 -10.83
C SER A 6 -20.70 8.88 -10.77
N PHE A 7 -19.74 9.78 -10.53
CA PHE A 7 -19.98 11.18 -10.20
C PHE A 7 -19.10 12.16 -10.98
N GLY A 8 -18.28 11.66 -11.91
CA GLY A 8 -17.41 12.48 -12.76
C GLY A 8 -16.09 12.87 -12.10
N HIS A 9 -15.20 13.48 -12.90
CA HIS A 9 -13.83 13.84 -12.48
C HIS A 9 -13.78 14.89 -11.37
N GLN A 10 -14.73 15.83 -11.32
CA GLN A 10 -14.78 16.85 -10.27
C GLN A 10 -15.01 16.24 -8.90
N ALA A 11 -15.86 15.21 -8.79
CA ALA A 11 -16.07 14.48 -7.56
C ALA A 11 -14.79 13.72 -7.12
N GLY A 12 -14.08 13.12 -8.07
CA GLY A 12 -12.78 12.50 -7.79
C GLY A 12 -11.73 13.49 -7.31
N ASP A 13 -11.66 14.66 -7.90
CA ASP A 13 -10.75 15.74 -7.47
C ASP A 13 -11.09 16.22 -6.05
N GLU A 14 -12.35 16.40 -5.71
CA GLU A 14 -12.79 16.76 -4.36
C GLU A 14 -12.39 15.68 -3.35
N VAL A 15 -12.56 14.41 -3.67
CA VAL A 15 -12.11 13.28 -2.82
C VAL A 15 -10.62 13.37 -2.56
N LEU A 16 -9.81 13.58 -3.61
CA LEU A 16 -8.34 13.67 -3.47
C LEU A 16 -7.89 14.85 -2.61
N VAL A 17 -8.54 16.00 -2.75
CA VAL A 17 -8.24 17.19 -1.93
C VAL A 17 -8.56 16.90 -0.46
N ARG A 18 -9.73 16.35 -0.17
CA ARG A 18 -10.12 16.01 1.21
C ARG A 18 -9.24 14.92 1.81
N LEU A 19 -8.85 13.90 1.02
CA LEU A 19 -7.87 12.89 1.41
C LEU A 19 -6.54 13.52 1.80
N ALA A 20 -6.00 14.41 0.97
CA ALA A 20 -4.73 15.09 1.26
C ALA A 20 -4.79 15.87 2.59
N ILE A 21 -5.90 16.54 2.87
CA ILE A 21 -6.12 17.28 4.11
C ILE A 21 -6.18 16.32 5.31
N GLU A 22 -6.99 15.27 5.26
CA GLU A 22 -7.15 14.32 6.37
C GLU A 22 -5.88 13.51 6.63
N LEU A 23 -5.21 13.04 5.58
CA LEU A 23 -3.91 12.37 5.71
C LEU A 23 -2.87 13.32 6.30
N GLY A 24 -2.83 14.59 5.84
CA GLY A 24 -1.94 15.61 6.36
C GLY A 24 -2.12 15.90 7.86
N ARG A 25 -3.34 15.75 8.39
CA ARG A 25 -3.63 15.88 9.84
C ARG A 25 -3.16 14.67 10.65
N THR A 26 -2.98 13.53 9.99
CA THR A 26 -2.61 12.27 10.64
C THR A 26 -1.09 12.15 10.79
N VAL A 27 -0.33 12.83 9.92
CA VAL A 27 1.14 12.78 9.91
C VAL A 27 1.76 13.69 10.96
N ARG A 28 2.94 13.30 11.45
CA ARG A 28 3.71 14.06 12.44
C ARG A 28 4.54 15.15 11.76
N ARG A 29 5.07 16.08 12.55
CA ARG A 29 5.83 17.24 12.05
C ARG A 29 7.11 16.87 11.28
N ASN A 30 7.72 15.72 11.60
CA ASN A 30 8.93 15.21 10.96
C ASN A 30 8.64 14.20 9.83
N GLU A 31 7.38 13.91 9.58
CA GLU A 31 6.92 13.04 8.49
C GLU A 31 6.52 13.88 7.29
N THR A 32 6.68 13.33 6.10
CA THR A 32 6.34 14.08 4.88
C THR A 32 5.41 13.26 3.99
N LEU A 33 4.25 13.84 3.70
CA LEU A 33 3.26 13.29 2.79
C LEU A 33 3.48 13.84 1.39
N PHE A 34 3.54 12.96 0.40
CA PHE A 34 3.65 13.30 -1.01
C PHE A 34 2.45 12.74 -1.77
N ARG A 35 1.93 13.48 -2.72
CA ARG A 35 1.11 12.91 -3.79
C ARG A 35 2.03 12.58 -4.96
N ILE A 36 2.10 11.29 -5.33
CA ILE A 36 2.96 10.82 -6.42
C ILE A 36 2.27 11.05 -7.76
N GLY A 37 0.98 10.81 -7.82
CA GLY A 37 0.18 11.00 -9.03
C GLY A 37 -1.14 10.24 -8.92
N GLY A 38 -2.15 10.61 -9.73
CA GLY A 38 -3.45 9.97 -9.68
C GLY A 38 -4.04 9.95 -8.27
N ASP A 39 -4.35 8.78 -7.75
CA ASP A 39 -4.84 8.50 -6.40
C ASP A 39 -3.77 7.91 -5.48
N GLU A 40 -2.49 8.06 -5.81
CA GLU A 40 -1.36 7.52 -5.07
C GLU A 40 -0.66 8.60 -4.23
N PHE A 41 -0.44 8.26 -2.96
CA PHE A 41 0.30 9.05 -1.99
C PHE A 41 1.47 8.23 -1.44
N ALA A 42 2.55 8.91 -1.07
CA ALA A 42 3.65 8.33 -0.32
C ALA A 42 3.83 9.09 0.99
N LEU A 43 4.14 8.37 2.05
CA LEU A 43 4.49 8.94 3.36
C LEU A 43 5.90 8.51 3.72
N LEU A 44 6.79 9.50 3.86
CA LEU A 44 8.13 9.30 4.37
C LEU A 44 8.13 9.51 5.88
N VAL A 45 8.51 8.46 6.61
CA VAL A 45 8.64 8.45 8.06
C VAL A 45 10.12 8.27 8.39
N PRO A 46 10.86 9.33 8.79
CA PRO A 46 12.30 9.26 9.02
C PRO A 46 12.67 8.30 10.16
N GLU A 47 11.84 8.22 11.18
CA GLU A 47 12.07 7.40 12.37
C GLU A 47 10.79 6.66 12.77
N GLY A 48 10.87 5.33 12.87
CA GLY A 48 9.74 4.52 13.28
C GLY A 48 10.12 3.07 13.54
N SER A 49 9.56 2.50 14.62
CA SER A 49 9.60 1.07 14.85
C SER A 49 8.71 0.32 13.85
N ALA A 50 8.94 -0.97 13.68
CA ALA A 50 8.08 -1.80 12.83
C ALA A 50 6.61 -1.75 13.28
N ASP A 51 6.38 -1.81 14.57
CA ASP A 51 5.03 -1.76 15.14
C ASP A 51 4.40 -0.37 15.01
N GLY A 52 5.17 0.69 15.25
CA GLY A 52 4.69 2.05 15.06
C GLY A 52 4.28 2.36 13.62
N LEU A 53 5.01 1.83 12.63
CA LEU A 53 4.62 1.96 11.22
C LEU A 53 3.36 1.17 10.87
N ARG A 54 3.18 -0.02 11.45
CA ARG A 54 1.93 -0.79 11.29
C ARG A 54 0.75 -0.05 11.90
N GLU A 55 0.88 0.46 13.11
CA GLU A 55 -0.16 1.26 13.77
C GLU A 55 -0.51 2.51 12.97
N LEU A 56 0.49 3.22 12.44
CA LEU A 56 0.29 4.38 11.58
C LEU A 56 -0.50 3.99 10.32
N ALA A 57 -0.09 2.92 9.64
CA ALA A 57 -0.76 2.45 8.44
C ALA A 57 -2.21 2.01 8.72
N HIS A 58 -2.47 1.30 9.82
CA HIS A 58 -3.84 0.96 10.23
C HIS A 58 -4.68 2.21 10.47
N ARG A 59 -4.14 3.19 11.18
CA ARG A 59 -4.82 4.46 11.42
C ARG A 59 -5.14 5.21 10.12
N LEU A 60 -4.23 5.21 9.14
CA LEU A 60 -4.49 5.80 7.83
C LEU A 60 -5.63 5.08 7.10
N VAL A 61 -5.62 3.74 7.09
CA VAL A 61 -6.69 2.93 6.49
C VAL A 61 -8.04 3.23 7.15
N GLU A 62 -8.10 3.27 8.47
CA GLU A 62 -9.31 3.57 9.23
C GLU A 62 -9.81 5.00 9.00
N THR A 63 -8.89 5.97 9.01
CA THR A 63 -9.22 7.38 8.75
C THR A 63 -9.87 7.53 7.38
N VAL A 64 -9.29 6.96 6.34
CA VAL A 64 -9.83 7.01 4.98
C VAL A 64 -11.17 6.26 4.90
N GLY A 65 -11.25 5.06 5.48
CA GLY A 65 -12.47 4.26 5.49
C GLY A 65 -13.64 4.89 6.24
N ALA A 66 -13.36 5.80 7.18
CA ALA A 66 -14.38 6.57 7.90
C ALA A 66 -14.89 7.82 7.16
N MET A 67 -14.17 8.26 6.10
CA MET A 67 -14.60 9.43 5.33
C MET A 67 -15.90 9.15 4.58
N ARG A 68 -16.77 10.15 4.58
CA ARG A 68 -18.03 10.12 3.83
C ARG A 68 -18.12 11.35 2.94
N PHE A 69 -18.61 11.10 1.75
CA PHE A 69 -18.84 12.10 0.71
C PHE A 69 -20.30 12.06 0.29
N VAL A 70 -20.82 13.18 -0.13
CA VAL A 70 -22.19 13.25 -0.67
C VAL A 70 -22.10 13.95 -2.02
N PHE A 71 -22.45 13.23 -3.09
CA PHE A 71 -22.51 13.74 -4.45
C PHE A 71 -23.93 13.52 -4.99
N GLU A 72 -24.55 14.58 -5.50
CA GLU A 72 -25.89 14.50 -6.04
C GLU A 72 -26.92 13.87 -5.08
N GLY A 73 -26.78 14.14 -3.77
CA GLY A 73 -27.63 13.56 -2.74
C GLY A 73 -27.37 12.08 -2.41
N ARG A 74 -26.33 11.46 -2.97
CA ARG A 74 -25.95 10.07 -2.71
C ARG A 74 -24.65 10.00 -1.90
N GLU A 75 -24.66 9.18 -0.86
CA GLU A 75 -23.44 8.92 -0.09
C GLU A 75 -22.45 8.04 -0.85
N ALA A 76 -21.16 8.36 -0.71
CA ALA A 76 -20.05 7.60 -1.22
C ALA A 76 -18.95 7.48 -0.16
N GLY A 77 -18.28 6.35 -0.13
CA GLY A 77 -17.10 6.10 0.67
C GLY A 77 -15.91 5.74 -0.19
N VAL A 78 -14.73 5.83 0.39
CA VAL A 78 -13.47 5.41 -0.21
C VAL A 78 -12.69 4.56 0.77
N THR A 79 -11.75 3.78 0.27
CA THR A 79 -10.84 2.98 1.09
C THR A 79 -9.40 3.24 0.66
N ALA A 80 -8.45 2.97 1.55
CA ALA A 80 -7.03 3.02 1.25
C ALA A 80 -6.40 1.64 1.37
N SER A 81 -5.44 1.38 0.50
CA SER A 81 -4.50 0.26 0.63
C SER A 81 -3.11 0.83 0.87
N VAL A 82 -2.35 0.24 1.77
CA VAL A 82 -1.05 0.75 2.19
C VAL A 82 0.01 -0.35 2.06
N GLY A 83 1.12 -0.03 1.42
CA GLY A 83 2.34 -0.84 1.40
C GLY A 83 3.41 -0.20 2.27
N ILE A 84 4.08 -0.98 3.10
CA ILE A 84 5.10 -0.51 4.05
C ILE A 84 6.43 -1.18 3.72
N ALA A 85 7.49 -0.38 3.60
CA ALA A 85 8.86 -0.85 3.56
C ALA A 85 9.73 -0.04 4.52
N ARG A 86 10.72 -0.70 5.12
CA ARG A 86 11.64 -0.10 6.09
C ARG A 86 13.09 -0.22 5.62
N PHE A 87 13.83 0.86 5.83
CA PHE A 87 15.27 0.84 5.77
C PHE A 87 15.85 0.50 7.16
N PRO A 88 16.88 -0.34 7.27
CA PRO A 88 17.52 -1.14 6.21
C PRO A 88 16.91 -2.54 6.03
N ASP A 89 15.81 -2.87 6.70
CA ASP A 89 15.25 -4.23 6.80
C ASP A 89 14.81 -4.78 5.45
N ASN A 90 14.14 -3.96 4.65
CA ASN A 90 13.57 -4.37 3.37
C ASN A 90 14.45 -3.97 2.18
N ALA A 91 15.19 -2.87 2.30
CA ALA A 91 16.11 -2.39 1.27
C ALA A 91 17.20 -1.50 1.86
N ARG A 92 18.33 -1.34 1.16
CA ARG A 92 19.44 -0.47 1.55
C ARG A 92 19.65 0.72 0.61
N GLU A 93 18.83 0.85 -0.41
CA GLU A 93 18.85 1.92 -1.40
C GLU A 93 17.44 2.46 -1.60
N GLY A 94 17.34 3.75 -1.91
CA GLY A 94 16.04 4.44 -2.00
C GLY A 94 15.11 3.83 -3.05
N GLU A 95 15.61 3.54 -4.25
CA GLU A 95 14.79 2.94 -5.32
C GLU A 95 14.29 1.54 -4.92
N ALA A 96 15.16 0.74 -4.31
CA ALA A 96 14.79 -0.60 -3.83
C ALA A 96 13.79 -0.53 -2.68
N LEU A 97 13.87 0.50 -1.83
CA LEU A 97 12.91 0.74 -0.75
C LEU A 97 11.52 1.08 -1.30
N VAL A 98 11.45 1.95 -2.29
CA VAL A 98 10.19 2.28 -2.97
C VAL A 98 9.61 1.05 -3.67
N ALA A 99 10.42 0.28 -4.39
CA ALA A 99 9.98 -0.95 -5.04
C ALA A 99 9.43 -1.97 -4.02
N ALA A 100 10.06 -2.11 -2.85
CA ALA A 100 9.58 -2.98 -1.78
C ALA A 100 8.22 -2.53 -1.20
N ALA A 101 8.01 -1.21 -1.07
CA ALA A 101 6.73 -0.66 -0.66
C ALA A 101 5.64 -0.87 -1.72
N ASP A 102 5.97 -0.68 -3.00
CA ASP A 102 5.05 -0.91 -4.13
C ASP A 102 4.62 -2.37 -4.21
N GLU A 103 5.53 -3.31 -4.00
CA GLU A 103 5.21 -4.73 -3.96
C GLU A 103 4.27 -5.07 -2.80
N ALA A 104 4.51 -4.51 -1.62
CA ALA A 104 3.61 -4.66 -0.48
C ALA A 104 2.23 -4.05 -0.76
N LEU A 105 2.18 -2.88 -1.41
CA LEU A 105 0.93 -2.25 -1.85
C LEU A 105 0.17 -3.13 -2.85
N TYR A 106 0.88 -3.73 -3.80
CA TYR A 106 0.26 -4.67 -4.74
C TYR A 106 -0.38 -5.85 -4.01
N ARG A 107 0.30 -6.41 -2.99
CA ARG A 107 -0.29 -7.49 -2.16
C ARG A 107 -1.53 -7.02 -1.41
N ALA A 108 -1.50 -5.81 -0.84
CA ALA A 108 -2.67 -5.25 -0.17
C ALA A 108 -3.88 -5.13 -1.11
N LYS A 109 -3.65 -4.65 -2.34
CA LYS A 109 -4.69 -4.54 -3.38
C LYS A 109 -5.21 -5.91 -3.82
N SER A 110 -4.31 -6.89 -4.01
CA SER A 110 -4.65 -8.26 -4.43
C SER A 110 -5.38 -9.05 -3.34
N ALA A 111 -5.10 -8.77 -2.07
CA ALA A 111 -5.74 -9.40 -0.92
C ALA A 111 -7.12 -8.83 -0.55
N GLY A 112 -7.68 -7.93 -1.37
CA GLY A 112 -9.01 -7.39 -1.18
C GLY A 112 -9.07 -5.90 -0.83
N ARG A 113 -7.94 -5.18 -0.91
CA ARG A 113 -7.84 -3.73 -0.61
C ARG A 113 -8.18 -3.41 0.85
N ASN A 114 -8.33 -2.14 1.18
CA ASN A 114 -8.71 -1.63 2.50
C ASN A 114 -7.87 -2.25 3.64
N ARG A 115 -6.57 -2.26 3.47
CA ARG A 115 -5.60 -2.86 4.39
C ARG A 115 -4.19 -2.33 4.20
N ALA A 116 -3.35 -2.63 5.18
CA ALA A 116 -1.92 -2.42 5.11
C ALA A 116 -1.17 -3.75 5.01
N GLU A 117 -0.13 -3.79 4.17
CA GLU A 117 0.80 -4.91 4.05
C GLU A 117 2.23 -4.41 4.24
N VAL A 118 3.04 -5.23 4.89
CA VAL A 118 4.46 -4.93 5.12
C VAL A 118 5.30 -5.71 4.12
N SER A 119 6.32 -5.09 3.56
CA SER A 119 7.29 -5.81 2.71
C SER A 119 7.96 -6.95 3.50
N GLY A 120 8.16 -8.08 2.86
CA GLY A 120 8.90 -9.21 3.42
C GLY A 120 10.34 -8.82 3.77
N ARG A 121 10.94 -9.49 4.75
CA ARG A 121 12.37 -9.32 5.04
C ARG A 121 13.19 -9.78 3.84
N ARG A 122 14.30 -9.10 3.56
CA ARG A 122 15.30 -9.49 2.59
C ARG A 122 15.91 -10.83 3.01
N GLY A 123 15.36 -11.94 2.56
CA GLY A 123 15.75 -13.29 2.97
C GLY A 123 14.62 -14.31 2.81
N ASP A 124 13.38 -13.88 2.75
CA ASP A 124 12.23 -14.76 2.53
C ASP A 124 12.07 -15.21 1.06
N GLU A 125 12.78 -14.58 0.12
CA GLU A 125 12.78 -15.00 -1.28
C GLU A 125 13.52 -16.34 -1.52
N SER A 126 14.44 -16.73 -0.64
CA SER A 126 15.12 -18.03 -0.73
C SER A 126 14.22 -19.23 -0.38
N ALA A 127 13.07 -19.00 0.25
CA ALA A 127 12.13 -20.06 0.65
C ALA A 127 11.06 -20.36 -0.41
N ARG A 128 11.04 -19.63 -1.54
CA ARG A 128 10.05 -19.80 -2.63
C ARG A 128 10.59 -20.41 -3.90
N MET A 129 11.76 -21.02 -3.87
CA MET A 129 12.18 -21.91 -4.98
C MET A 129 11.34 -23.19 -4.89
N PRO A 130 10.57 -23.55 -5.93
CA PRO A 130 9.98 -24.88 -5.98
C PRO A 130 11.11 -25.89 -5.99
N SER A 131 11.09 -26.83 -5.06
CA SER A 131 12.01 -27.95 -5.07
C SER A 131 11.88 -28.66 -6.41
N SER A 132 12.89 -28.52 -7.26
CA SER A 132 13.07 -29.43 -8.40
C SER A 132 13.25 -30.83 -7.81
N ASN A 133 12.26 -31.65 -8.02
CA ASN A 133 12.26 -33.05 -7.63
C ASN A 133 13.29 -33.79 -8.53
N PRO A 134 14.37 -34.37 -8.00
CA PRO A 134 15.38 -35.07 -8.80
C PRO A 134 15.08 -36.56 -9.02
N ASP A 135 13.84 -37.00 -8.84
CA ASP A 135 13.47 -38.42 -9.03
C ASP A 135 12.40 -38.56 -10.11
N GLU A 136 12.86 -38.52 -11.36
CA GLU A 136 12.16 -39.16 -12.47
C GLU A 136 13.06 -40.28 -13.02
N PRO A 137 12.69 -41.56 -12.84
CA PRO A 137 13.50 -42.66 -13.36
C PRO A 137 13.37 -42.74 -14.87
N ALA A 138 14.52 -42.75 -15.50
CA ALA A 138 14.63 -43.01 -16.93
C ALA A 138 14.00 -44.38 -17.31
N SER A 139 12.91 -44.31 -18.05
CA SER A 139 12.36 -45.48 -18.72
C SER A 139 13.33 -45.96 -19.77
N ARG A 140 13.85 -47.16 -19.58
CA ARG A 140 14.60 -47.91 -20.62
C ARG A 140 13.57 -48.50 -21.54
N GLU A 141 13.64 -48.16 -22.80
CA GLU A 141 13.07 -48.96 -23.88
C GLU A 141 14.15 -49.93 -24.40
N ASP A 142 13.76 -51.17 -24.40
CA ASP A 142 14.39 -52.23 -25.21
C ASP A 142 13.80 -52.19 -26.61
#